data_be91728d0f1d40d6fec40ee17a4d66e6
#
_entry.id   be91728d0f1d40d6fec40ee17a4d66e6
#
_cell.length_a   1.000
_cell.length_b   1.000
_cell.length_c   1.000
_cell.angle_alpha   90.00
_cell.angle_beta   90.00
_cell.angle_gamma   90.00
#
_symmetry.space_group_name_H-M   'P 1'
#
loop_
_entity.id
_entity.type
_entity.pdbx_description
1 polymer ?
#
loop_
_entity_poly.entity_id
_entity_poly.type
_entity_poly.pdbx_seq_one_letter_code
_entity_poly.pdbx_strand_id
1 'polypeptide(L)'
;KQTKKTSSTVEIPITLMQDYIKEDKQVKYLQIEANTTLEEKVNKVVSVISSECFSNLPMKVKIYGNDIAKIELLEFDESLNKRVSWKEDYLNEDIKEQTLKVLLENILQEEYKGQWIEKVQLYYEGELLSLN
;
A
#
# COMPACT_ATOMS: atom_id res chain seq x y z
N LYS A 1 2.48 0.01 38.66
CA LYS A 1 2.76 0.19 38.01
C LYS A 1 2.73 0.02 37.04
N GLN A 2 2.76 0.02 36.73
CA GLN A 2 2.86 0.07 35.75
C GLN A 2 3.18 -0.22 34.96
N THR A 3 3.24 -0.44 34.78
CA THR A 3 3.73 -0.67 34.03
C THR A 3 3.56 -0.49 32.99
N LYS A 4 3.84 -0.22 32.43
CA LYS A 4 3.73 0.08 31.35
C LYS A 4 3.91 -0.67 30.43
N LYS A 5 3.31 -1.25 30.16
CA LYS A 5 3.56 -1.76 29.24
C LYS A 5 3.74 -1.32 28.14
N THR A 6 4.31 -1.33 27.99
CA THR A 6 4.72 -0.55 26.93
C THR A 6 4.50 -1.23 25.63
N SER A 7 3.56 -0.79 24.94
CA SER A 7 3.45 -1.15 23.58
C SER A 7 4.60 -0.49 22.84
N SER A 8 5.56 -1.24 22.41
CA SER A 8 6.52 -0.70 21.50
C SER A 8 5.82 -0.58 20.14
N THR A 9 6.07 0.54 19.48
CA THR A 9 5.54 0.76 18.13
C THR A 9 6.68 0.75 17.15
N VAL A 10 6.37 0.46 15.90
CA VAL A 10 7.32 0.57 14.81
C VAL A 10 6.85 1.67 13.88
N GLU A 11 7.79 2.38 13.29
CA GLU A 11 7.48 3.44 12.33
C GLU A 11 7.76 2.95 10.93
N ILE A 12 6.76 3.07 10.07
CA ILE A 12 6.88 2.65 8.69
C ILE A 12 6.77 3.89 7.81
N PRO A 13 7.79 4.19 7.01
CA PRO A 13 7.73 5.36 6.14
C PRO A 13 6.80 5.13 4.96
N ILE A 14 5.95 6.10 4.73
CA ILE A 14 5.05 6.10 3.57
C ILE A 14 5.50 7.25 2.68
N THR A 15 5.94 6.94 1.49
CA THR A 15 6.37 7.95 0.53
C THR A 15 5.21 8.33 -0.36
N LEU A 16 4.77 9.57 -0.24
CA LEU A 16 3.65 10.09 -1.01
C LEU A 16 4.17 10.87 -2.20
N MET A 17 3.66 10.59 -3.38
CA MET A 17 4.00 11.34 -4.57
C MET A 17 2.96 12.42 -4.75
N GLN A 18 3.32 13.66 -4.39
CA GLN A 18 2.38 14.78 -4.46
C GLN A 18 2.14 15.26 -5.89
N ASP A 19 3.18 15.18 -6.71
CA ASP A 19 3.10 15.63 -8.09
C ASP A 19 3.96 14.70 -8.94
N TYR A 20 3.31 13.91 -9.78
CA TYR A 20 4.02 12.93 -10.62
C TYR A 20 4.93 13.59 -11.64
N ILE A 21 4.55 14.77 -12.12
CA ILE A 21 5.34 15.47 -13.13
C ILE A 21 6.63 16.01 -12.53
N LYS A 22 6.54 16.57 -11.34
CA LYS A 22 7.70 17.15 -10.65
C LYS A 22 8.43 16.15 -9.79
N GLU A 23 7.88 14.95 -9.68
CA GLU A 23 8.41 13.92 -8.79
C GLU A 23 8.55 14.43 -7.35
N ASP A 24 7.59 15.22 -6.93
CA ASP A 24 7.59 15.84 -5.61
C ASP A 24 7.12 14.81 -4.58
N LYS A 25 8.04 14.38 -3.72
CA LYS A 25 7.78 13.34 -2.73
C LYS A 25 7.71 13.91 -1.32
N GLN A 26 6.82 13.36 -0.55
CA GLN A 26 6.70 13.68 0.87
C GLN A 26 6.67 12.37 1.65
N VAL A 27 7.43 12.29 2.74
CA VAL A 27 7.45 11.08 3.57
C VAL A 27 6.60 11.32 4.81
N LYS A 28 5.72 10.38 5.08
CA LYS A 28 4.87 10.38 6.26
C LYS A 28 5.16 9.10 7.02
N TYR A 29 5.27 9.19 8.34
CA TYR A 29 5.58 8.00 9.15
C TYR A 29 4.32 7.46 9.80
N LEU A 30 4.07 6.17 9.55
CA LEU A 30 2.93 5.46 10.10
C LEU A 30 3.39 4.68 11.32
N GLN A 31 2.74 4.89 12.46
CA GLN A 31 3.08 4.16 13.68
C GLN A 31 2.13 2.99 13.85
N ILE A 32 2.70 1.82 14.03
CA ILE A 32 1.94 0.58 14.19
C ILE A 32 2.48 -0.17 15.40
N GLU A 33 1.61 -0.77 16.18
CA GLU A 33 2.05 -1.57 17.32
C GLU A 33 2.90 -2.74 16.84
N ALA A 34 4.02 -2.97 17.51
CA ALA A 34 5.00 -3.97 17.08
C ALA A 34 4.44 -5.39 17.07
N ASN A 35 3.46 -5.69 17.92
CA ASN A 35 2.89 -7.02 17.99
C ASN A 35 1.77 -7.27 16.98
N THR A 36 1.52 -6.31 16.10
CA THR A 36 0.56 -6.47 15.01
C THR A 36 1.07 -7.51 14.01
N THR A 37 0.17 -8.33 13.48
CA THR A 37 0.58 -9.34 12.50
C THR A 37 1.10 -8.69 11.22
N LEU A 38 1.89 -9.44 10.48
CA LEU A 38 2.43 -8.93 9.22
C LEU A 38 1.32 -8.53 8.25
N GLU A 39 0.29 -9.35 8.14
CA GLU A 39 -0.83 -9.04 7.26
C GLU A 39 -1.53 -7.75 7.67
N GLU A 40 -1.73 -7.54 8.95
CA GLU A 40 -2.34 -6.31 9.44
C GLU A 40 -1.46 -5.10 9.20
N LYS A 41 -0.15 -5.25 9.33
CA LYS A 41 0.78 -4.16 9.04
C LYS A 41 0.70 -3.75 7.57
N VAL A 42 0.73 -4.75 6.69
CA VAL A 42 0.63 -4.48 5.26
C VAL A 42 -0.71 -3.84 4.91
N ASN A 43 -1.79 -4.32 5.54
CA ASN A 43 -3.11 -3.72 5.33
C ASN A 43 -3.14 -2.26 5.75
N LYS A 44 -2.48 -1.92 6.85
CA LYS A 44 -2.45 -0.51 7.30
C LYS A 44 -1.69 0.37 6.31
N VAL A 45 -0.56 -0.11 5.80
CA VAL A 45 0.18 0.62 4.78
C VAL A 45 -0.67 0.83 3.54
N VAL A 46 -1.30 -0.25 3.07
CA VAL A 46 -2.16 -0.21 1.88
C VAL A 46 -3.32 0.78 2.09
N SER A 47 -3.91 0.76 3.26
CA SER A 47 -5.01 1.66 3.58
C SER A 47 -4.59 3.13 3.54
N VAL A 48 -3.42 3.43 4.09
CA VAL A 48 -2.90 4.80 4.08
C VAL A 48 -2.61 5.27 2.67
N ILE A 49 -1.93 4.46 1.85
CA ILE A 49 -1.63 4.90 0.49
C ILE A 49 -2.88 4.99 -0.37
N SER A 50 -3.87 4.14 -0.13
CA SER A 50 -5.15 4.27 -0.81
C SER A 50 -5.80 5.61 -0.49
N SER A 51 -5.86 5.96 0.79
CA SER A 51 -6.46 7.19 1.25
C SER A 51 -5.71 8.42 0.75
N GLU A 52 -4.39 8.38 0.78
CA GLU A 52 -3.58 9.56 0.45
C GLU A 52 -3.30 9.71 -1.04
N CYS A 53 -3.25 8.61 -1.78
CA CYS A 53 -2.79 8.65 -3.17
C CYS A 53 -3.81 8.18 -4.19
N PHE A 54 -4.78 7.36 -3.80
CA PHE A 54 -5.63 6.66 -4.75
C PHE A 54 -7.13 6.81 -4.48
N SER A 55 -7.52 7.94 -3.94
CA SER A 55 -8.93 8.30 -3.77
C SER A 55 -9.75 7.26 -3.00
N ASN A 56 -9.12 6.57 -2.06
CA ASN A 56 -9.75 5.52 -1.25
C ASN A 56 -10.19 4.28 -2.05
N LEU A 57 -9.63 4.09 -3.23
CA LEU A 57 -9.94 2.88 -3.99
C LEU A 57 -9.49 1.64 -3.23
N PRO A 58 -10.31 0.60 -3.22
CA PRO A 58 -10.02 -0.57 -2.38
C PRO A 58 -8.88 -1.43 -2.90
N MET A 59 -8.17 -2.04 -1.96
CA MET A 59 -7.13 -3.01 -2.26
C MET A 59 -7.26 -4.15 -1.27
N LYS A 60 -7.19 -5.38 -1.77
CA LYS A 60 -7.27 -6.56 -0.94
C LYS A 60 -5.88 -7.16 -0.78
N VAL A 61 -5.49 -7.42 0.46
CA VAL A 61 -4.17 -7.96 0.80
C VAL A 61 -4.30 -9.39 1.26
N LYS A 62 -3.42 -10.25 0.76
CA LYS A 62 -3.30 -11.62 1.26
C LYS A 62 -1.82 -11.99 1.32
N ILE A 63 -1.40 -12.56 2.45
CA ILE A 63 -0.01 -12.97 2.64
C ILE A 63 0.11 -14.46 2.42
N TYR A 64 1.10 -14.85 1.63
CA TYR A 64 1.42 -16.26 1.38
C TYR A 64 2.83 -16.54 1.87
N GLY A 65 3.02 -17.70 2.46
CA GLY A 65 4.35 -18.17 2.84
C GLY A 65 5.11 -17.26 3.78
N ASN A 66 4.42 -16.36 4.44
CA ASN A 66 4.97 -15.39 5.40
C ASN A 66 5.76 -14.24 4.77
N ASP A 67 5.99 -14.26 3.47
CA ASP A 67 6.83 -13.22 2.86
C ASP A 67 6.34 -12.70 1.52
N ILE A 68 5.24 -13.21 1.01
CA ILE A 68 4.70 -12.77 -0.27
C ILE A 68 3.35 -12.10 -0.05
N ALA A 69 3.22 -10.86 -0.50
CA ALA A 69 1.95 -10.15 -0.42
C ALA A 69 1.29 -10.12 -1.80
N LYS A 70 0.10 -10.67 -1.88
CA LYS A 70 -0.73 -10.55 -3.07
C LYS A 70 -1.69 -9.41 -2.83
N ILE A 71 -1.61 -8.40 -3.68
CA ILE A 71 -2.43 -7.20 -3.57
C ILE A 71 -3.35 -7.16 -4.79
N GLU A 72 -4.66 -7.16 -4.54
CA GLU A 72 -5.63 -7.02 -5.61
C GLU A 72 -6.21 -5.62 -5.59
N LEU A 73 -6.09 -4.91 -6.70
CA LEU A 73 -6.68 -3.59 -6.86
C LEU A 73 -8.14 -3.82 -7.26
N LEU A 74 -9.05 -3.27 -6.47
CA LEU A 74 -10.47 -3.48 -6.67
C LEU A 74 -11.18 -2.17 -6.97
N GLU A 75 -12.19 -2.23 -7.82
CA GLU A 75 -12.98 -1.04 -8.11
C GLU A 75 -14.06 -0.87 -7.04
N PHE A 76 -14.56 0.35 -6.93
CA PHE A 76 -15.71 0.60 -6.07
C PHE A 76 -16.92 -0.14 -6.60
N ASP A 77 -17.77 -0.57 -5.69
CA ASP A 77 -19.05 -1.14 -6.06
C ASP A 77 -19.88 -0.10 -6.83
N GLU A 78 -20.52 -0.52 -7.90
CA GLU A 78 -21.31 0.38 -8.72
C GLU A 78 -22.41 1.09 -7.94
N SER A 79 -22.93 0.44 -6.90
CA SER A 79 -23.96 1.02 -6.06
C SER A 79 -23.50 2.27 -5.31
N LEU A 80 -22.20 2.45 -5.15
CA LEU A 80 -21.62 3.62 -4.47
C LEU A 80 -21.58 4.85 -5.37
N ASN A 81 -21.81 4.66 -6.66
CA ASN A 81 -21.86 5.76 -7.62
C ASN A 81 -20.61 6.65 -7.58
N LYS A 82 -19.43 6.04 -7.43
CA LYS A 82 -18.17 6.76 -7.44
C LYS A 82 -17.68 6.91 -8.89
N ARG A 83 -17.04 8.04 -9.16
CA ARG A 83 -16.56 8.31 -10.50
C ARG A 83 -15.09 7.95 -10.71
N VAL A 84 -14.38 7.66 -9.63
CA VAL A 84 -12.96 7.33 -9.72
C VAL A 84 -12.79 5.83 -9.89
N SER A 85 -11.80 5.43 -10.67
CA SER A 85 -11.50 4.02 -10.87
C SER A 85 -10.00 3.83 -11.05
N TRP A 86 -9.52 2.62 -10.72
CA TRP A 86 -8.13 2.27 -10.98
C TRP A 86 -7.83 2.37 -12.47
N LYS A 87 -8.71 1.79 -13.28
CA LYS A 87 -8.47 1.69 -14.71
C LYS A 87 -8.36 3.05 -15.38
N GLU A 88 -9.28 3.94 -15.09
CA GLU A 88 -9.33 5.23 -15.78
C GLU A 88 -8.37 6.26 -15.21
N ASP A 89 -8.16 6.23 -13.90
CA ASP A 89 -7.43 7.30 -13.23
C ASP A 89 -6.01 6.96 -12.86
N TYR A 90 -5.69 5.69 -12.68
CA TYR A 90 -4.38 5.29 -12.18
C TYR A 90 -3.65 4.23 -13.00
N LEU A 91 -4.34 3.52 -13.86
CA LEU A 91 -3.74 2.46 -14.68
C LEU A 91 -3.78 2.77 -16.17
N ASN A 92 -4.13 4.00 -16.53
CA ASN A 92 -4.08 4.40 -17.93
C ASN A 92 -2.61 4.58 -18.37
N GLU A 93 -2.38 4.66 -19.67
CA GLU A 93 -1.03 4.71 -20.22
C GLU A 93 -0.18 5.85 -19.70
N ASP A 94 -0.80 6.98 -19.37
CA ASP A 94 -0.06 8.15 -18.97
C ASP A 94 0.53 8.07 -17.57
N ILE A 95 -0.11 7.32 -16.67
CA ILE A 95 0.24 7.35 -15.27
C ILE A 95 0.53 5.98 -14.67
N LYS A 96 0.32 4.91 -15.43
CA LYS A 96 0.44 3.55 -14.90
C LYS A 96 1.79 3.27 -14.23
N GLU A 97 2.88 3.69 -14.86
CA GLU A 97 4.20 3.44 -14.31
C GLU A 97 4.40 4.10 -12.96
N GLN A 98 3.94 5.34 -12.81
CA GLN A 98 4.04 6.06 -11.54
C GLN A 98 3.16 5.41 -10.49
N THR A 99 1.97 4.97 -10.87
CA THR A 99 1.07 4.29 -9.93
C THR A 99 1.72 3.02 -9.39
N LEU A 100 2.30 2.19 -10.27
CA LEU A 100 2.96 0.97 -9.86
C LEU A 100 4.18 1.28 -9.00
N LYS A 101 4.93 2.32 -9.34
CA LYS A 101 6.10 2.72 -8.56
C LYS A 101 5.71 3.12 -7.14
N VAL A 102 4.67 3.92 -7.00
CA VAL A 102 4.20 4.35 -5.68
C VAL A 102 3.73 3.14 -4.86
N LEU A 103 2.97 2.26 -5.49
CA LEU A 103 2.49 1.06 -4.80
C LEU A 103 3.64 0.17 -4.34
N LEU A 104 4.56 -0.13 -5.25
CA LEU A 104 5.68 -1.02 -4.93
C LEU A 104 6.61 -0.42 -3.90
N GLU A 105 6.95 0.85 -4.05
CA GLU A 105 7.84 1.53 -3.11
C GLU A 105 7.30 1.47 -1.68
N ASN A 106 6.01 1.72 -1.53
CA ASN A 106 5.40 1.77 -0.20
C ASN A 106 5.11 0.37 0.35
N ILE A 107 4.71 -0.55 -0.49
CA ILE A 107 4.35 -1.88 -0.01
C ILE A 107 5.58 -2.73 0.27
N LEU A 108 6.63 -2.63 -0.56
CA LEU A 108 7.86 -3.40 -0.34
C LEU A 108 8.68 -2.92 0.84
N GLN A 109 8.66 -1.64 1.14
CA GLN A 109 9.37 -1.10 2.31
C GLN A 109 10.83 -1.56 2.40
N GLU A 110 11.57 -1.39 1.33
CA GLU A 110 12.95 -1.90 1.25
C GLU A 110 13.88 -1.35 2.33
N GLU A 111 13.60 -0.15 2.81
CA GLU A 111 14.43 0.48 3.84
C GLU A 111 14.02 0.08 5.25
N TYR A 112 12.87 -0.55 5.41
CA TYR A 112 12.39 -0.94 6.72
C TYR A 112 13.13 -2.18 7.21
N LYS A 113 13.64 -2.13 8.43
CA LYS A 113 14.49 -3.19 8.96
C LYS A 113 13.79 -4.21 9.83
N GLY A 114 12.52 -4.05 10.08
CA GLY A 114 11.75 -5.02 10.84
C GLY A 114 11.27 -6.17 9.99
N GLN A 115 10.45 -7.02 10.58
CA GLN A 115 9.83 -8.12 9.84
C GLN A 115 8.88 -7.55 8.77
N TRP A 116 9.05 -7.97 7.55
CA TRP A 116 8.26 -7.48 6.43
C TRP A 116 8.18 -8.52 5.33
N ILE A 117 7.37 -8.24 4.32
CA ILE A 117 7.28 -9.09 3.14
C ILE A 117 8.50 -8.88 2.25
N GLU A 118 8.81 -9.87 1.46
CA GLU A 118 9.94 -9.79 0.53
C GLU A 118 9.51 -9.58 -0.90
N LYS A 119 8.27 -9.98 -1.23
CA LYS A 119 7.76 -9.90 -2.60
C LYS A 119 6.35 -9.39 -2.61
N VAL A 120 6.01 -8.65 -3.67
CA VAL A 120 4.67 -8.14 -3.89
C VAL A 120 4.18 -8.58 -5.26
N GLN A 121 2.96 -9.05 -5.32
CA GLN A 121 2.29 -9.39 -6.56
C GLN A 121 1.07 -8.49 -6.68
N LEU A 122 1.06 -7.63 -7.68
CA LEU A 122 -0.06 -6.70 -7.90
C LEU A 122 -0.96 -7.23 -8.99
N TYR A 123 -2.24 -7.31 -8.70
CA TYR A 123 -3.26 -7.78 -9.63
C TYR A 123 -4.36 -6.75 -9.82
N TYR A 124 -4.91 -6.72 -11.00
CA TYR A 124 -6.13 -5.96 -11.30
C TYR A 124 -7.04 -6.83 -12.14
N GLU A 125 -8.25 -7.07 -11.64
CA GLU A 125 -9.24 -7.91 -12.30
C GLU A 125 -8.67 -9.27 -12.74
N GLY A 126 -7.88 -9.86 -11.85
CA GLY A 126 -7.30 -11.18 -12.09
C GLY A 126 -6.04 -11.19 -12.93
N GLU A 127 -5.63 -10.04 -13.45
CA GLU A 127 -4.42 -9.96 -14.27
C GLU A 127 -3.25 -9.47 -13.43
N LEU A 128 -2.12 -10.14 -13.58
CA LEU A 128 -0.90 -9.74 -12.89
C LEU A 128 -0.35 -8.47 -13.53
N LEU A 129 -0.24 -7.41 -12.72
CA LEU A 129 0.30 -6.13 -13.17
C LEU A 129 1.80 -6.05 -12.95
N SER A 130 2.27 -6.59 -11.84
CA SER A 130 3.67 -6.50 -11.48
C SER A 130 4.02 -7.62 -10.52
N LEU A 131 5.20 -8.18 -10.69
CA LEU A 131 5.76 -9.23 -9.85
C LEU A 131 7.13 -8.77 -9.38
N ASN A 132 7.28 -8.72 -8.06
CA ASN A 132 8.55 -8.19 -7.55
C ASN A 132 9.08 -8.97 -6.37
#